data_1bf20ee856fac4e8f592c9e20d59f59c
#
_entry.id   1bf20ee856fac4e8f592c9e20d59f59c
#
_cell.length_a   1.000
_cell.length_b   1.000
_cell.length_c   1.000
_cell.angle_alpha   90.00
_cell.angle_beta   90.00
_cell.angle_gamma   90.00
#
_symmetry.space_group_name_H-M   'P 1'
#
loop_
_entity.id
_entity.type
_entity.pdbx_description
1 polymer ?
#
loop_
_entity_poly.entity_id
_entity_poly.type
_entity_poly.pdbx_seq_one_letter_code
_entity_poly.pdbx_strand_id
1 'polypeptide(L)'
;MKAIMPLLLGALFLMGCSPSAKSHDMAESEGHSTACDERELALPEVPEEFVLPRERAAYVLAHFWDSMDFSDTSRSLDTAFMEQNFANFASLLPHVDADAVSAAAESVLKKAASCRAAYDFFMDIA
;
A
#
# COMPACT_ATOMS: atom_id res chain seq x y z
N MET A 1 62.35 20.53 -32.05
CA MET A 1 62.09 21.78 -32.79
C MET A 1 60.61 22.15 -32.55
N LYS A 2 60.47 23.33 -31.94
CA LYS A 2 59.35 24.26 -31.99
C LYS A 2 57.97 23.66 -31.63
N ALA A 3 57.47 23.80 -30.38
CA ALA A 3 56.78 24.99 -29.92
C ALA A 3 55.77 25.49 -30.91
N ILE A 4 54.50 25.40 -30.51
CA ILE A 4 53.58 26.52 -30.51
C ILE A 4 52.33 26.07 -29.70
N MET A 5 52.20 26.66 -28.55
CA MET A 5 50.95 26.95 -27.88
C MET A 5 50.16 27.98 -28.69
N PRO A 6 48.89 27.94 -28.77
CA PRO A 6 48.09 28.94 -28.13
C PRO A 6 46.92 28.27 -27.37
N LEU A 7 46.66 28.55 -26.09
CA LEU A 7 46.03 29.73 -25.56
C LEU A 7 44.76 30.15 -26.32
N LEU A 8 43.67 29.79 -25.80
CA LEU A 8 42.38 30.48 -25.87
C LEU A 8 41.46 29.77 -24.89
N LEU A 9 41.30 30.41 -23.80
CA LEU A 9 40.23 31.36 -23.55
C LEU A 9 38.86 30.68 -23.45
N GLY A 10 38.46 30.42 -22.22
CA GLY A 10 37.35 31.14 -21.68
C GLY A 10 36.01 30.74 -22.22
N ALA A 11 35.36 29.84 -21.56
CA ALA A 11 33.93 29.96 -21.43
C ALA A 11 33.55 29.52 -20.02
N LEU A 12 33.62 30.50 -19.19
CA LEU A 12 32.98 30.53 -17.90
C LEU A 12 31.49 30.50 -18.15
N PHE A 13 30.91 29.33 -18.27
CA PHE A 13 29.50 29.16 -18.17
C PHE A 13 29.13 28.95 -16.71
N LEU A 14 29.10 30.07 -16.03
CA LEU A 14 28.32 30.20 -14.82
C LEU A 14 26.83 30.11 -15.20
N MET A 15 26.37 28.94 -15.49
CA MET A 15 24.97 28.67 -15.32
C MET A 15 24.74 28.33 -13.88
N GLY A 16 24.55 29.37 -13.12
CA GLY A 16 23.90 29.28 -11.85
C GLY A 16 22.51 28.74 -12.03
N CYS A 17 22.37 27.43 -12.04
CA CYS A 17 21.14 26.85 -11.56
C CYS A 17 21.14 27.07 -10.08
N SER A 18 20.57 28.16 -9.65
CA SER A 18 20.01 28.24 -8.36
C SER A 18 18.98 27.14 -8.25
N PRO A 19 19.17 26.11 -7.43
CA PRO A 19 18.02 25.42 -6.91
C PRO A 19 17.32 26.47 -6.08
N SER A 20 16.25 26.98 -6.58
CA SER A 20 15.26 27.62 -5.77
C SER A 20 14.86 26.55 -4.77
N ALA A 21 15.50 26.59 -3.64
CA ALA A 21 15.00 25.98 -2.45
C ALA A 21 13.71 26.74 -2.16
N LYS A 22 12.65 26.35 -2.83
CA LYS A 22 11.36 26.49 -2.24
C LYS A 22 11.40 25.55 -1.07
N SER A 23 11.73 26.08 0.06
CA SER A 23 11.19 25.60 1.30
C SER A 23 9.69 25.49 1.07
N HIS A 24 9.23 24.36 0.66
CA HIS A 24 7.89 23.96 0.92
C HIS A 24 7.82 23.64 2.41
N ASP A 25 7.90 24.70 3.15
CA ASP A 25 7.13 24.78 4.35
C ASP A 25 5.71 24.46 4.00
N MET A 26 5.09 23.75 4.88
CA MET A 26 3.73 23.31 4.82
C MET A 26 3.55 22.11 3.91
N ALA A 27 3.91 20.98 4.43
CA ALA A 27 3.02 19.88 4.30
C ALA A 27 1.67 20.29 4.90
N GLU A 28 0.94 21.04 4.18
CA GLU A 28 -0.48 21.01 4.26
C GLU A 28 -0.86 19.61 3.84
N SER A 29 -1.05 18.76 4.80
CA SER A 29 -1.76 17.51 4.66
C SER A 29 -3.24 17.81 4.46
N GLU A 30 -3.52 18.74 3.61
CA GLU A 30 -4.86 19.05 3.19
C GLU A 30 -5.10 18.41 1.87
N GLY A 31 -5.92 17.41 1.97
CA GLY A 31 -6.41 16.68 0.84
C GLY A 31 -5.44 15.60 0.43
N HIS A 32 -5.13 14.72 1.35
CA HIS A 32 -5.18 13.34 1.00
C HIS A 32 -6.64 13.05 0.65
N SER A 33 -7.10 13.69 -0.38
CA SER A 33 -8.06 13.13 -1.28
C SER A 33 -7.36 11.90 -1.77
N THR A 34 -7.45 10.84 -1.01
CA THR A 34 -7.30 9.52 -1.48
C THR A 34 -8.28 9.41 -2.64
N ALA A 35 -7.78 9.63 -3.85
CA ALA A 35 -8.15 8.76 -4.91
C ALA A 35 -7.82 7.40 -4.32
N CYS A 36 -8.82 6.70 -3.80
CA CYS A 36 -8.70 5.32 -3.40
C CYS A 36 -8.11 4.68 -4.63
N ASP A 37 -6.85 4.22 -4.53
CA ASP A 37 -6.29 3.47 -5.63
C ASP A 37 -7.28 2.32 -5.80
N GLU A 38 -7.93 2.24 -6.96
CA GLU A 38 -8.95 1.21 -7.23
C GLU A 38 -8.40 -0.21 -7.03
N ARG A 39 -7.11 -0.30 -6.78
CA ARG A 39 -6.35 -1.53 -6.49
C ARG A 39 -6.32 -1.91 -5.02
N GLU A 40 -6.72 -1.05 -4.11
CA GLU A 40 -6.70 -1.34 -2.69
C GLU A 40 -8.12 -1.36 -2.12
N LEU A 41 -8.35 -2.31 -1.21
CA LEU A 41 -9.60 -2.36 -0.47
C LEU A 41 -9.67 -1.20 0.53
N ALA A 42 -10.86 -0.64 0.67
CA ALA A 42 -11.10 0.34 1.72
C ALA A 42 -10.93 -0.33 3.09
N LEU A 43 -10.06 0.22 3.92
CA LEU A 43 -9.86 -0.26 5.28
C LEU A 43 -11.07 0.07 6.15
N PRO A 44 -11.41 -0.79 7.12
CA PRO A 44 -12.50 -0.53 8.05
C PRO A 44 -12.17 0.67 8.95
N GLU A 45 -13.20 1.46 9.26
CA GLU A 45 -13.11 2.49 10.28
C GLU A 45 -12.98 1.84 11.65
N VAL A 46 -11.89 2.13 12.36
CA VAL A 46 -11.65 1.56 13.68
C VAL A 46 -12.36 2.39 14.74
N PRO A 47 -13.28 1.80 15.54
CA PRO A 47 -13.96 2.50 16.61
C PRO A 47 -12.99 3.13 17.61
N GLU A 48 -13.34 4.28 18.16
CA GLU A 48 -12.50 5.06 19.09
C GLU A 48 -12.24 4.31 20.41
N GLU A 49 -13.06 3.34 20.77
CA GLU A 49 -12.90 2.48 21.93
C GLU A 49 -11.65 1.60 21.87
N PHE A 50 -11.15 1.28 20.69
CA PHE A 50 -9.90 0.54 20.52
C PHE A 50 -8.70 1.49 20.61
N VAL A 51 -8.16 1.64 21.79
CA VAL A 51 -7.07 2.58 22.09
C VAL A 51 -5.70 1.95 21.85
N LEU A 52 -5.56 0.66 22.13
CA LEU A 52 -4.28 -0.02 22.02
C LEU A 52 -3.97 -0.36 20.54
N PRO A 53 -2.72 -0.13 20.09
CA PRO A 53 -2.34 -0.43 18.70
C PRO A 53 -2.63 -1.86 18.27
N ARG A 54 -2.46 -2.82 19.18
CA ARG A 54 -2.73 -4.24 18.94
C ARG A 54 -4.23 -4.53 18.74
N GLU A 55 -5.08 -3.90 19.51
CA GLU A 55 -6.54 -4.05 19.39
C GLU A 55 -7.03 -3.43 18.07
N ARG A 56 -6.46 -2.28 17.71
CA ARG A 56 -6.74 -1.63 16.43
C ARG A 56 -6.31 -2.52 15.26
N ALA A 57 -5.11 -3.09 15.32
CA ALA A 57 -4.61 -4.01 14.30
C ALA A 57 -5.49 -5.27 14.18
N ALA A 58 -5.92 -5.85 15.31
CA ALA A 58 -6.81 -7.00 15.33
C ALA A 58 -8.18 -6.68 14.73
N TYR A 59 -8.72 -5.49 15.02
CA TYR A 59 -9.98 -5.03 14.42
C TYR A 59 -9.85 -4.89 12.90
N VAL A 60 -8.80 -4.21 12.42
CA VAL A 60 -8.56 -4.05 10.98
C VAL A 60 -8.38 -5.40 10.30
N LEU A 61 -7.61 -6.31 10.92
CA LEU A 61 -7.40 -7.66 10.39
C LEU A 61 -8.72 -8.43 10.25
N ALA A 62 -9.57 -8.40 11.27
CA ALA A 62 -10.84 -9.11 11.29
C ALA A 62 -11.81 -8.61 10.20
N HIS A 63 -11.75 -7.33 9.88
CA HIS A 63 -12.66 -6.64 8.96
C HIS A 63 -12.03 -6.27 7.62
N PHE A 64 -10.78 -6.67 7.37
CA PHE A 64 -10.02 -6.27 6.19
C PHE A 64 -10.73 -6.58 4.87
N TRP A 65 -11.35 -7.75 4.79
CA TRP A 65 -12.01 -8.25 3.60
C TRP A 65 -13.51 -7.96 3.55
N ASP A 66 -14.04 -7.13 4.47
CA ASP A 66 -15.47 -6.85 4.53
C ASP A 66 -15.98 -6.02 3.34
N SER A 67 -15.11 -5.18 2.78
CA SER A 67 -15.41 -4.39 1.58
C SER A 67 -15.22 -5.16 0.27
N MET A 68 -14.72 -6.40 0.32
CA MET A 68 -14.53 -7.24 -0.85
C MET A 68 -15.79 -8.02 -1.17
N ASP A 69 -16.32 -7.82 -2.38
CA ASP A 69 -17.32 -8.70 -2.95
C ASP A 69 -16.64 -9.80 -3.77
N PHE A 70 -16.54 -10.98 -3.19
CA PHE A 70 -15.92 -12.13 -3.86
C PHE A 70 -16.75 -12.67 -5.04
N SER A 71 -18.01 -12.28 -5.17
CA SER A 71 -18.85 -12.61 -6.33
C SER A 71 -18.52 -11.72 -7.54
N ASP A 72 -17.88 -10.59 -7.32
CA ASP A 72 -17.35 -9.74 -8.39
C ASP A 72 -16.10 -10.39 -8.99
N THR A 73 -16.30 -11.06 -10.12
CA THR A 73 -15.23 -11.76 -10.84
C THR A 73 -14.19 -10.82 -11.43
N SER A 74 -14.50 -9.54 -11.63
CA SER A 74 -13.53 -8.56 -12.14
C SER A 74 -12.39 -8.34 -11.17
N ARG A 75 -12.68 -8.38 -9.87
CA ARG A 75 -11.70 -8.26 -8.80
C ARG A 75 -11.14 -9.61 -8.34
N SER A 76 -12.01 -10.60 -8.18
CA SER A 76 -11.62 -11.93 -7.67
C SER A 76 -10.69 -12.69 -8.63
N LEU A 77 -10.73 -12.39 -9.92
CA LEU A 77 -9.84 -12.96 -10.94
C LEU A 77 -8.65 -12.06 -11.28
N ASP A 78 -8.60 -10.85 -10.75
CA ASP A 78 -7.45 -9.95 -10.92
C ASP A 78 -6.36 -10.34 -9.92
N THR A 79 -5.37 -11.09 -10.41
CA THR A 79 -4.27 -11.59 -9.58
C THR A 79 -3.50 -10.43 -8.93
N ALA A 80 -3.23 -9.34 -9.67
CA ALA A 80 -2.48 -8.21 -9.13
C ALA A 80 -3.25 -7.50 -8.01
N PHE A 81 -4.57 -7.37 -8.15
CA PHE A 81 -5.44 -6.85 -7.11
C PHE A 81 -5.44 -7.75 -5.87
N MET A 82 -5.59 -9.06 -6.06
CA MET A 82 -5.63 -10.03 -4.96
C MET A 82 -4.30 -10.11 -4.21
N GLU A 83 -3.19 -10.15 -4.93
CA GLU A 83 -1.83 -10.18 -4.33
C GLU A 83 -1.52 -8.92 -3.55
N GLN A 84 -1.87 -7.73 -4.07
CA GLN A 84 -1.65 -6.46 -3.38
C GLN A 84 -2.44 -6.40 -2.07
N ASN A 85 -3.71 -6.75 -2.11
CA ASN A 85 -4.54 -6.73 -0.91
C ASN A 85 -4.17 -7.82 0.09
N PHE A 86 -3.73 -8.98 -0.38
CA PHE A 86 -3.19 -10.01 0.50
C PHE A 86 -1.89 -9.56 1.17
N ALA A 87 -0.99 -8.88 0.47
CA ALA A 87 0.22 -8.32 1.06
C ALA A 87 -0.11 -7.29 2.15
N ASN A 88 -1.09 -6.42 1.91
CA ASN A 88 -1.56 -5.46 2.90
C ASN A 88 -2.17 -6.16 4.13
N PHE A 89 -2.99 -7.18 3.93
CA PHE A 89 -3.55 -8.02 5.00
C PHE A 89 -2.44 -8.73 5.79
N ALA A 90 -1.49 -9.36 5.10
CA ALA A 90 -0.39 -10.08 5.72
C ALA A 90 0.54 -9.17 6.56
N SER A 91 0.65 -7.90 6.20
CA SER A 91 1.45 -6.92 6.95
C SER A 91 0.91 -6.68 8.37
N LEU A 92 -0.34 -7.00 8.65
CA LEU A 92 -0.96 -6.87 9.96
C LEU A 92 -0.66 -8.06 10.89
N LEU A 93 -0.33 -9.23 10.33
CA LEU A 93 -0.16 -10.48 11.09
C LEU A 93 0.87 -10.39 12.23
N PRO A 94 2.03 -9.70 12.08
CA PRO A 94 3.00 -9.58 13.17
C PRO A 94 2.51 -8.71 14.35
N HIS A 95 1.43 -7.97 14.16
CA HIS A 95 0.92 -7.00 15.14
C HIS A 95 -0.25 -7.53 15.98
N VAL A 96 -0.67 -8.76 15.75
CA VAL A 96 -1.81 -9.42 16.41
C VAL A 96 -1.42 -10.77 16.99
N ASP A 97 -2.28 -11.37 17.80
CA ASP A 97 -2.05 -12.71 18.31
C ASP A 97 -2.55 -13.81 17.36
N ALA A 98 -2.13 -15.04 17.64
CA ALA A 98 -2.45 -16.19 16.82
C ALA A 98 -3.96 -16.48 16.73
N ASP A 99 -4.71 -16.18 17.77
CA ASP A 99 -6.16 -16.39 17.79
C ASP A 99 -6.86 -15.42 16.83
N ALA A 100 -6.42 -14.16 16.80
CA ALA A 100 -6.92 -13.16 15.86
C ALA A 100 -6.56 -13.53 14.41
N VAL A 101 -5.35 -14.05 14.17
CA VAL A 101 -4.94 -14.55 12.85
C VAL A 101 -5.84 -15.70 12.39
N SER A 102 -6.07 -16.68 13.27
CA SER A 102 -6.90 -17.84 12.94
C SER A 102 -8.34 -17.44 12.64
N ALA A 103 -8.92 -16.56 13.43
CA ALA A 103 -10.27 -16.05 13.22
C ALA A 103 -10.40 -15.28 11.90
N ALA A 104 -9.42 -14.45 11.56
CA ALA A 104 -9.40 -13.69 10.32
C ALA A 104 -9.24 -14.62 9.09
N ALA A 105 -8.39 -15.64 9.18
CA ALA A 105 -8.22 -16.63 8.12
C ALA A 105 -9.51 -17.42 7.87
N GLU A 106 -10.18 -17.89 8.93
CA GLU A 106 -11.49 -18.55 8.78
C GLU A 106 -12.53 -17.63 8.14
N SER A 107 -12.56 -16.36 8.55
CA SER A 107 -13.51 -15.39 8.02
C SER A 107 -13.32 -15.17 6.53
N VAL A 108 -12.07 -14.96 6.08
CA VAL A 108 -11.80 -14.72 4.65
C VAL A 108 -12.09 -15.97 3.81
N LEU A 109 -11.74 -17.15 4.29
CA LEU A 109 -12.04 -18.40 3.57
C LEU A 109 -13.55 -18.64 3.44
N LYS A 110 -14.33 -18.35 4.46
CA LYS A 110 -15.80 -18.43 4.40
C LYS A 110 -16.38 -17.47 3.37
N LYS A 111 -15.86 -16.24 3.30
CA LYS A 111 -16.28 -15.25 2.31
C LYS A 111 -15.85 -15.64 0.89
N ALA A 112 -14.61 -16.10 0.73
CA ALA A 112 -14.08 -16.53 -0.55
C ALA A 112 -14.74 -17.81 -1.10
N ALA A 113 -15.40 -18.60 -0.26
CA ALA A 113 -16.08 -19.83 -0.68
C ALA A 113 -17.18 -19.61 -1.73
N SER A 114 -17.69 -18.40 -1.86
CA SER A 114 -18.63 -18.02 -2.92
C SER A 114 -17.99 -17.94 -4.32
N CYS A 115 -16.66 -17.80 -4.39
CA CYS A 115 -15.90 -17.75 -5.64
C CYS A 115 -14.74 -18.75 -5.60
N ARG A 116 -14.79 -19.76 -6.43
CA ARG A 116 -13.77 -20.83 -6.47
C ARG A 116 -12.37 -20.29 -6.68
N ALA A 117 -12.19 -19.33 -7.60
CA ALA A 117 -10.88 -18.75 -7.88
C ALA A 117 -10.30 -17.98 -6.69
N ALA A 118 -11.13 -17.21 -5.96
CA ALA A 118 -10.71 -16.52 -4.76
C ALA A 118 -10.35 -17.52 -3.64
N TYR A 119 -11.14 -18.56 -3.47
CA TYR A 119 -10.86 -19.60 -2.48
C TYR A 119 -9.54 -20.32 -2.78
N ASP A 120 -9.32 -20.74 -4.02
CA ASP A 120 -8.09 -21.41 -4.45
C ASP A 120 -6.88 -20.49 -4.27
N PHE A 121 -7.01 -19.19 -4.54
CA PHE A 121 -5.96 -18.20 -4.29
C PHE A 121 -5.50 -18.20 -2.82
N PHE A 122 -6.43 -18.15 -1.87
CA PHE A 122 -6.06 -18.17 -0.44
C PHE A 122 -5.49 -19.52 0.00
N MET A 123 -5.94 -20.62 -0.59
CA MET A 123 -5.42 -21.95 -0.26
C MET A 123 -4.01 -22.18 -0.79
N ASP A 124 -3.65 -21.54 -1.90
CA ASP A 124 -2.32 -21.69 -2.53
C ASP A 124 -1.24 -20.90 -1.78
N ILE A 125 -1.63 -19.87 -1.04
CA ILE A 125 -0.69 -19.04 -0.27
C ILE A 125 -0.63 -19.41 1.23
N ALA A 126 -1.52 -20.24 1.74
CA ALA A 126 -1.56 -20.67 3.13
C ALA A 126 -0.56 -21.79 3.39
#